data_454054b126440462ae113caabb47e32c
#
_entry.id   454054b126440462ae113caabb47e32c
#
_cell.length_a   1.000
_cell.length_b   1.000
_cell.length_c   1.000
_cell.angle_alpha   90.00
_cell.angle_beta   90.00
_cell.angle_gamma   90.00
#
_symmetry.space_group_name_H-M   'P 1'
#
loop_
_entity.id
_entity.type
_entity.pdbx_description
1 polymer ?
#
loop_
_entity_poly.entity_id
_entity_poly.type
_entity_poly.pdbx_seq_one_letter_code
_entity_poly.pdbx_strand_id
1 'polypeptide(L)'
;MTCILVVDDEPAVLKVLVTRLNLAGYQVLSAQDGEQALEVFHKESPDLVVLDVMLPKMDGFAVCRRIRAESCVPIIFLTALEAISERV
;
A
#
# COMPACT_ATOMS: atom_id res chain seq x y z
N MET A 1 -13.89 12.80 -1.36
CA MET A 1 -13.80 11.42 -0.85
C MET A 1 -12.33 11.04 -0.65
N THR A 2 -12.00 10.48 0.48
CA THR A 2 -10.63 10.07 0.75
C THR A 2 -10.24 8.87 -0.11
N CYS A 3 -9.11 8.99 -0.78
CA CYS A 3 -8.60 7.96 -1.67
C CYS A 3 -7.40 7.27 -1.04
N ILE A 4 -7.46 5.95 -0.93
CA ILE A 4 -6.40 5.15 -0.31
C ILE A 4 -5.80 4.20 -1.34
N LEU A 5 -4.48 4.23 -1.46
CA LEU A 5 -3.76 3.26 -2.27
C LEU A 5 -3.27 2.14 -1.37
N VAL A 6 -3.64 0.91 -1.68
CA VAL A 6 -3.22 -0.28 -0.94
C VAL A 6 -2.27 -1.09 -1.80
N VAL A 7 -1.09 -1.40 -1.28
CA VAL A 7 -0.05 -2.12 -2.01
C VAL A 7 0.32 -3.40 -1.27
N ASP A 8 0.07 -4.54 -1.90
CA ASP A 8 0.39 -5.86 -1.36
C ASP A 8 0.45 -6.84 -2.53
N ASP A 9 1.37 -7.78 -2.50
CA ASP A 9 1.53 -8.75 -3.58
C ASP A 9 0.57 -9.95 -3.46
N GLU A 10 -0.13 -10.06 -2.33
CA GLU A 10 -1.10 -11.14 -2.11
C GLU A 10 -2.49 -10.70 -2.56
N PRO A 11 -3.04 -11.25 -3.65
CA PRO A 11 -4.38 -10.85 -4.11
C PRO A 11 -5.47 -11.02 -3.07
N ALA A 12 -5.37 -12.07 -2.25
CA ALA A 12 -6.35 -12.34 -1.20
C ALA A 12 -6.35 -11.24 -0.15
N VAL A 13 -5.17 -10.74 0.22
CA VAL A 13 -5.04 -9.66 1.19
C VAL A 13 -5.58 -8.36 0.60
N LEU A 14 -5.23 -8.06 -0.64
CA LEU A 14 -5.74 -6.88 -1.32
C LEU A 14 -7.26 -6.88 -1.37
N LYS A 15 -7.84 -8.02 -1.72
CA LYS A 15 -9.30 -8.13 -1.82
C LYS A 15 -9.98 -7.81 -0.49
N VAL A 16 -9.44 -8.35 0.60
CA VAL A 16 -10.00 -8.09 1.94
C VAL A 16 -9.89 -6.63 2.30
N LEU A 17 -8.72 -6.04 2.10
CA LEU A 17 -8.49 -4.64 2.44
C LEU A 17 -9.34 -3.70 1.60
N VAL A 18 -9.38 -3.93 0.29
CA VAL A 18 -10.19 -3.11 -0.62
C VAL A 18 -11.66 -3.18 -0.22
N THR A 19 -12.17 -4.38 0.04
CA THR A 19 -13.57 -4.57 0.42
C THR A 19 -13.88 -3.84 1.72
N ARG A 20 -13.05 -4.02 2.74
CA ARG A 20 -13.29 -3.39 4.04
C ARG A 20 -13.20 -1.88 3.99
N LEU A 21 -12.24 -1.35 3.27
CA LEU A 21 -12.08 0.10 3.17
C LEU A 21 -13.19 0.72 2.34
N ASN A 22 -13.63 0.04 1.27
CA ASN A 22 -14.78 0.52 0.50
C ASN A 22 -16.04 0.55 1.35
N LEU A 23 -16.26 -0.47 2.17
CA LEU A 23 -17.41 -0.50 3.07
C LEU A 23 -17.37 0.62 4.10
N ALA A 24 -16.18 1.06 4.47
CA ALA A 24 -16.00 2.17 5.39
C ALA A 24 -16.17 3.54 4.73
N GLY A 25 -16.40 3.58 3.42
CA GLY A 25 -16.67 4.82 2.70
C GLY A 25 -15.49 5.43 1.97
N TYR A 26 -14.37 4.72 1.89
CA TYR A 26 -13.19 5.22 1.17
C TYR A 26 -13.18 4.77 -0.27
N GLN A 27 -12.55 5.59 -1.12
CA GLN A 27 -12.21 5.17 -2.47
C GLN A 27 -10.89 4.43 -2.37
N VAL A 28 -10.78 3.25 -2.96
CA VAL A 28 -9.59 2.42 -2.81
C VAL A 28 -8.99 2.06 -4.16
N LEU A 29 -7.68 2.26 -4.25
CA LEU A 29 -6.88 1.85 -5.40
C LEU A 29 -5.95 0.74 -4.91
N SER A 30 -5.57 -0.17 -5.79
CA SER A 30 -4.69 -1.27 -5.40
C SER A 30 -3.52 -1.43 -6.37
N ALA A 31 -2.41 -1.95 -5.85
CA ALA A 31 -1.24 -2.29 -6.63
C ALA A 31 -0.60 -3.54 -6.04
N GLN A 32 0.04 -4.35 -6.86
CA GLN A 32 0.62 -5.61 -6.43
C GLN A 32 2.14 -5.60 -6.32
N ASP A 33 2.78 -4.56 -6.81
CA ASP A 33 4.23 -4.42 -6.67
C ASP A 33 4.61 -2.94 -6.62
N GLY A 34 5.88 -2.68 -6.38
CA GLY A 34 6.36 -1.32 -6.20
C GLY A 34 6.26 -0.46 -7.44
N GLU A 35 6.51 -1.02 -8.61
CA GLU A 35 6.40 -0.27 -9.85
C GLU A 35 4.96 0.15 -10.13
N GLN A 36 4.05 -0.79 -9.97
CA GLN A 36 2.63 -0.50 -10.14
C GLN A 36 2.16 0.53 -9.11
N ALA A 37 2.64 0.41 -7.88
CA ALA A 37 2.30 1.36 -6.83
C ALA A 37 2.70 2.78 -7.20
N LEU A 38 3.91 2.95 -7.73
CA LEU A 38 4.39 4.28 -8.13
C LEU A 38 3.59 4.83 -9.31
N GLU A 39 3.25 3.99 -10.28
CA GLU A 39 2.41 4.40 -11.40
C GLU A 39 1.05 4.92 -10.93
N VAL A 40 0.39 4.15 -10.06
CA VAL A 40 -0.91 4.53 -9.52
C VAL A 40 -0.78 5.79 -8.68
N PHE A 41 0.26 5.88 -7.87
CA PHE A 41 0.50 7.04 -7.03
C PHE A 41 0.61 8.32 -7.87
N HIS A 42 1.40 8.28 -8.94
CA HIS A 42 1.58 9.44 -9.79
C HIS A 42 0.32 9.82 -10.57
N LYS A 43 -0.44 8.82 -10.98
CA LYS A 43 -1.64 9.04 -11.78
C LYS A 43 -2.81 9.53 -10.95
N GLU A 44 -3.00 8.96 -9.77
CA GLU A 44 -4.22 9.17 -8.98
C GLU A 44 -4.05 10.08 -7.76
N SER A 45 -2.83 10.33 -7.34
CA SER A 45 -2.54 11.17 -6.17
C SER A 45 -3.39 10.82 -4.94
N PRO A 46 -3.24 9.61 -4.40
CA PRO A 46 -4.04 9.19 -3.26
C PRO A 46 -3.75 10.03 -2.01
N ASP A 47 -4.68 10.03 -1.07
CA ASP A 47 -4.56 10.75 0.19
C ASP A 47 -3.82 9.97 1.27
N LEU A 48 -3.73 8.66 1.10
CA LEU A 48 -3.08 7.76 2.04
C LEU A 48 -2.55 6.56 1.30
N VAL A 49 -1.38 6.06 1.68
CA VAL A 49 -0.80 4.85 1.11
C VAL A 49 -0.65 3.81 2.20
N VAL A 50 -1.19 2.61 1.98
CA VAL A 50 -1.01 1.45 2.86
C VAL A 50 -0.11 0.49 2.11
N LEU A 51 1.05 0.20 2.65
CA LEU A 51 2.15 -0.38 1.91
C LEU A 51 2.75 -1.58 2.63
N ASP A 52 2.78 -2.73 1.96
CA ASP A 52 3.45 -3.90 2.49
C ASP A 52 4.95 -3.71 2.34
N VAL A 53 5.70 -4.11 3.37
CA VAL A 53 7.15 -4.03 3.36
C VAL A 53 7.74 -5.04 2.38
N MET A 54 7.18 -6.24 2.33
CA MET A 54 7.72 -7.34 1.53
C MET A 54 7.04 -7.44 0.17
N LEU A 55 7.53 -6.66 -0.77
CA LEU A 55 7.01 -6.65 -2.14
C LEU A 55 8.03 -7.27 -3.10
N PRO A 56 7.57 -7.89 -4.20
CA PRO A 56 8.47 -8.32 -5.25
C PRO A 56 9.05 -7.13 -5.99
N LYS A 57 10.20 -7.29 -6.62
CA LYS A 57 10.90 -6.31 -7.45
C LYS A 57 11.46 -5.11 -6.67
N MET A 58 10.65 -4.48 -5.86
CA MET A 58 11.05 -3.29 -5.10
C MET A 58 10.38 -3.38 -3.73
N ASP A 59 11.18 -3.41 -2.66
CA ASP A 59 10.60 -3.52 -1.32
C ASP A 59 9.83 -2.26 -0.92
N GLY A 60 9.00 -2.40 0.12
CA GLY A 60 8.14 -1.31 0.56
C GLY A 60 8.91 -0.07 1.00
N PHE A 61 10.08 -0.24 1.60
CA PHE A 61 10.88 0.91 2.01
C PHE A 61 11.39 1.70 0.81
N ALA A 62 11.75 1.01 -0.27
CA ALA A 62 12.18 1.68 -1.49
C ALA A 62 11.03 2.47 -2.11
N VAL A 63 9.83 1.91 -2.12
CA VAL A 63 8.63 2.61 -2.59
C VAL A 63 8.39 3.86 -1.75
N CYS A 64 8.48 3.72 -0.43
CA CYS A 64 8.30 4.83 0.49
C CYS A 64 9.28 5.97 0.20
N ARG A 65 10.56 5.63 0.02
CA ARG A 65 11.58 6.63 -0.30
C ARG A 65 11.26 7.40 -1.59
N ARG A 66 10.80 6.66 -2.62
CA ARG A 66 10.43 7.29 -3.88
C ARG A 66 9.26 8.24 -3.72
N ILE A 67 8.25 7.83 -2.98
CA ILE A 67 7.10 8.68 -2.71
C ILE A 67 7.50 9.90 -1.90
N ARG A 68 8.33 9.73 -0.87
CA ARG A 68 8.76 10.82 0.00
C ARG A 68 9.61 11.86 -0.73
N ALA A 69 10.26 11.48 -1.80
CA ALA A 69 11.01 12.45 -2.61
C ALA A 69 10.09 13.48 -3.27
N GLU A 70 8.81 13.18 -3.40
CA GLU A 70 7.86 14.03 -4.13
C GLU A 70 6.65 14.47 -3.30
N SER A 71 6.38 13.83 -2.18
CA SER A 71 5.12 14.03 -1.49
C SER A 71 5.23 13.77 0.01
N CYS A 72 4.39 14.45 0.78
CA CYS A 72 4.27 14.23 2.22
C CYS A 72 3.05 13.38 2.56
N VAL A 73 2.50 12.65 1.57
CA VAL A 73 1.33 11.80 1.79
C VAL A 73 1.61 10.82 2.92
N PRO A 74 0.65 10.61 3.86
CA PRO A 74 0.85 9.62 4.92
C PRO A 74 1.01 8.22 4.36
N ILE A 75 1.97 7.48 4.89
CA ILE A 75 2.23 6.09 4.50
C ILE A 75 2.18 5.22 5.75
N ILE A 76 1.36 4.19 5.70
CA ILE A 76 1.25 3.19 6.77
C ILE A 76 1.80 1.89 6.24
N PHE A 77 2.76 1.31 6.97
CA PHE A 77 3.29 0.02 6.59
C PHE A 77 2.44 -1.12 7.15
N LEU A 78 2.13 -2.08 6.30
CA LEU A 78 1.54 -3.34 6.71
C LEU A 78 2.69 -4.27 7.03
N THR A 79 2.90 -4.53 8.30
CA THR A 79 3.80 -5.62 8.68
C THR A 79 2.94 -6.84 8.94
N ALA A 80 3.32 -7.96 8.36
CA ALA A 80 2.60 -9.19 8.60
C ALA A 80 2.70 -9.54 10.08
N LEU A 81 1.58 -9.62 10.75
CA LEU A 81 1.53 -10.01 12.15
C LEU A 81 2.18 -11.37 12.37
N GLU A 82 2.04 -12.25 11.40
CA GLU A 82 2.66 -13.56 11.43
C GLU A 82 4.17 -13.48 11.48
N ALA A 83 4.78 -12.59 10.72
CA ALA A 83 6.22 -12.41 10.72
C ALA A 83 6.72 -11.93 12.08
N ILE A 84 5.95 -11.09 12.74
CA ILE A 84 6.28 -10.63 14.09
C ILE A 84 6.16 -11.77 15.08
N SER A 85 5.10 -12.55 14.97
CA SER A 85 4.87 -13.70 15.86
C SER A 85 5.97 -14.74 15.75
N GLU A 86 6.43 -15.01 14.55
CA GLU A 86 7.47 -16.02 14.32
C GLU A 86 8.82 -15.62 14.90
N ARG A 87 9.05 -14.36 15.11
CA ARG A 87 10.32 -13.87 15.66
C ARG A 87 10.35 -13.84 17.16
N VAL A 88 9.24 -14.02 17.77
CA VAL A 88 9.13 -14.09 19.21
C VAL A 88 9.27 -15.52 19.68
#